data_3ea3b727c2dfaf55180e9cbffdfd91ac
#
_entry.id   3ea3b727c2dfaf55180e9cbffdfd91ac
#
_cell.length_a   1.000
_cell.length_b   1.000
_cell.length_c   1.000
_cell.angle_alpha   90.00
_cell.angle_beta   90.00
_cell.angle_gamma   90.00
#
_symmetry.space_group_name_H-M   'P 1'
#
loop_
_entity.id
_entity.type
_entity.pdbx_description
1 polymer ?
#
loop_
_entity_poly.entity_id
_entity_poly.type
_entity_poly.pdbx_seq_one_letter_code
_entity_poly.pdbx_strand_id
1 'polypeptide(L)'
;QKTVSDVIDSVIVDLKAAVTDLEGRDPIFDPLYQATTGSDMYMWTQPMPDRNEFLSYRGFRLNYYAVNALLARVYAYKLDKKQAYDYAKIVLESGVFKFTDYWKITSDIQYRNRILRPEIVFGFNVPRMTKVFEPYSPSYSSSKKWLTIKNSEQMFEGSANDYRLNYLMEHEILAAFDRPSCIKFVKPENADEMTEEEMGRIAPMIRISEMYYYVCEYLMDSDLNGAKTELQKLRNARNAKEALIANSPAEL
;
A
#
# COMPACT_ATOMS: atom_id res chain seq x y z
N GLN A 1 -24.11 19.16 -19.22
CA GLN A 1 -23.50 18.19 -18.30
C GLN A 1 -22.20 17.69 -18.94
N LYS A 2 -21.10 17.64 -18.17
CA LYS A 2 -19.87 17.03 -18.65
C LYS A 2 -20.02 15.51 -18.66
N THR A 3 -19.42 14.86 -19.64
CA THR A 3 -19.32 13.39 -19.67
C THR A 3 -18.28 12.89 -18.66
N VAL A 4 -18.31 11.61 -18.32
CA VAL A 4 -17.26 10.99 -17.47
C VAL A 4 -15.88 11.19 -18.11
N SER A 5 -15.78 11.04 -19.43
CA SER A 5 -14.52 11.27 -20.16
C SER A 5 -14.01 12.70 -19.97
N ASP A 6 -14.88 13.72 -20.13
CA ASP A 6 -14.47 15.13 -19.96
C ASP A 6 -13.96 15.42 -18.54
N VAL A 7 -14.57 14.79 -17.53
CA VAL A 7 -14.14 14.94 -16.14
C VAL A 7 -12.76 14.31 -15.96
N ILE A 8 -12.55 13.10 -16.46
CA ILE A 8 -11.26 12.40 -16.36
C ILE A 8 -10.17 13.17 -17.10
N ASP A 9 -10.45 13.70 -18.27
CA ASP A 9 -9.48 14.51 -19.03
C ASP A 9 -9.11 15.80 -18.27
N SER A 10 -10.08 16.44 -17.60
CA SER A 10 -9.81 17.56 -16.72
C SER A 10 -8.92 17.17 -15.53
N VAL A 11 -9.18 16.02 -14.90
CA VAL A 11 -8.34 15.49 -13.80
C VAL A 11 -6.91 15.24 -14.26
N ILE A 12 -6.71 14.69 -15.46
CA ILE A 12 -5.37 14.46 -16.02
C ILE A 12 -4.63 15.80 -16.21
N VAL A 13 -5.31 16.82 -16.72
CA VAL A 13 -4.72 18.17 -16.89
C VAL A 13 -4.28 18.73 -15.55
N ASP A 14 -5.13 18.68 -14.53
CA ASP A 14 -4.83 19.20 -13.20
C ASP A 14 -3.67 18.42 -12.54
N LEU A 15 -3.66 17.08 -12.65
CA LEU A 15 -2.59 16.26 -12.11
C LEU A 15 -1.25 16.51 -12.81
N LYS A 16 -1.23 16.70 -14.12
CA LYS A 16 0.00 17.05 -14.87
C LYS A 16 0.55 18.40 -14.47
N ALA A 17 -0.32 19.38 -14.27
CA ALA A 17 0.09 20.69 -13.74
C ALA A 17 0.70 20.53 -12.34
N ALA A 18 0.07 19.74 -11.46
CA ALA A 18 0.60 19.47 -10.13
C ALA A 18 1.96 18.74 -10.18
N VAL A 19 2.19 17.80 -11.10
CA VAL A 19 3.52 17.17 -11.29
C VAL A 19 4.55 18.25 -11.60
N THR A 20 4.26 19.15 -12.56
CA THR A 20 5.17 20.23 -12.95
C THR A 20 5.49 21.18 -11.79
N ASP A 21 4.50 21.49 -10.97
CA ASP A 21 4.67 22.39 -9.82
C ASP A 21 5.49 21.74 -8.69
N LEU A 22 5.37 20.43 -8.50
CA LEU A 22 6.02 19.68 -7.43
C LEU A 22 7.42 19.19 -7.82
N GLU A 23 7.72 19.03 -9.10
CA GLU A 23 8.98 18.50 -9.59
C GLU A 23 10.17 19.32 -9.08
N GLY A 24 11.10 18.67 -8.39
CA GLY A 24 12.28 19.29 -7.79
C GLY A 24 11.99 20.27 -6.63
N ARG A 25 10.73 20.51 -6.28
CA ARG A 25 10.32 21.46 -5.22
C ARG A 25 9.66 20.80 -4.04
N ASP A 26 9.08 19.62 -4.24
CA ASP A 26 8.41 18.88 -3.16
C ASP A 26 9.43 18.48 -2.08
N PRO A 27 9.15 18.73 -0.81
CA PRO A 27 10.00 18.28 0.29
C PRO A 27 10.33 16.78 0.30
N ILE A 28 9.54 15.94 -0.39
CA ILE A 28 9.82 14.51 -0.51
C ILE A 28 11.17 14.21 -1.19
N PHE A 29 11.73 15.16 -1.94
CA PHE A 29 13.06 15.05 -2.53
C PHE A 29 14.18 15.36 -1.54
N ASP A 30 13.86 15.86 -0.34
CA ASP A 30 14.86 16.14 0.67
C ASP A 30 15.56 14.85 1.12
N PRO A 31 16.90 14.83 1.17
CA PRO A 31 17.67 13.67 1.62
C PRO A 31 17.21 13.11 2.98
N LEU A 32 16.68 13.96 3.87
CA LEU A 32 16.14 13.50 5.16
C LEU A 32 14.93 12.56 5.01
N TYR A 33 14.12 12.72 3.96
CA TYR A 33 13.05 11.77 3.66
C TYR A 33 13.56 10.51 2.97
N GLN A 34 14.70 10.57 2.30
CA GLN A 34 15.27 9.48 1.52
C GLN A 34 16.32 8.68 2.29
N ALA A 35 17.09 9.35 3.18
CA ALA A 35 18.25 8.77 3.85
C ALA A 35 17.91 7.95 5.10
N THR A 36 16.69 7.93 5.54
CA THR A 36 16.29 7.22 6.75
C THR A 36 16.16 5.73 6.50
N THR A 37 17.30 5.10 6.30
CA THR A 37 17.50 3.68 6.52
C THR A 37 17.17 3.35 7.98
N GLY A 38 15.91 3.17 8.30
CA GLY A 38 15.49 2.81 9.64
C GLY A 38 14.21 3.47 10.11
N SER A 39 13.85 4.65 9.64
CA SER A 39 12.57 5.23 9.96
C SER A 39 11.76 5.54 8.69
N ASP A 40 11.13 4.51 8.16
CA ASP A 40 9.96 4.59 7.30
C ASP A 40 8.89 5.56 7.86
N MET A 41 9.23 6.25 8.93
CA MET A 41 8.39 7.09 9.77
C MET A 41 8.45 8.55 9.39
N TYR A 42 9.60 9.02 8.90
CA TYR A 42 9.90 10.44 8.84
C TYR A 42 8.84 11.24 8.09
N MET A 43 8.41 10.75 6.94
CA MET A 43 7.37 11.41 6.16
C MET A 43 5.97 11.40 6.81
N TRP A 44 5.76 10.57 7.85
CA TRP A 44 4.48 10.40 8.52
C TRP A 44 4.40 11.10 9.87
N THR A 45 5.51 11.17 10.60
CA THR A 45 5.51 11.54 12.02
C THR A 45 6.31 12.78 12.35
N GLN A 46 7.29 13.16 11.51
CA GLN A 46 8.17 14.26 11.83
C GLN A 46 7.89 15.51 11.01
N PRO A 47 7.82 16.69 11.65
CA PRO A 47 7.89 17.95 10.93
C PRO A 47 9.32 18.11 10.35
N MET A 48 9.43 18.71 9.18
CA MET A 48 10.72 19.04 8.61
C MET A 48 11.37 20.15 9.45
N PRO A 49 12.63 19.97 9.89
CA PRO A 49 13.37 21.05 10.52
C PRO A 49 13.35 22.30 9.64
N ASP A 50 13.16 23.46 10.23
CA ASP A 50 13.19 24.78 9.56
C ASP A 50 12.16 24.99 8.43
N ARG A 51 11.16 24.11 8.30
CA ARG A 51 10.12 24.26 7.29
C ARG A 51 8.73 24.49 7.91
N ASN A 52 7.89 25.12 7.12
CA ASN A 52 6.49 25.31 7.44
C ASN A 52 5.82 23.95 7.69
N GLU A 53 5.05 23.81 8.76
CA GLU A 53 4.25 22.61 9.06
C GLU A 53 3.38 22.16 7.86
N PHE A 54 2.91 23.11 7.06
CA PHE A 54 2.14 22.80 5.85
C PHE A 54 2.93 21.93 4.86
N LEU A 55 4.24 22.06 4.80
CA LEU A 55 5.13 21.28 3.92
C LEU A 55 5.63 19.98 4.58
N SER A 56 5.31 19.77 5.85
CA SER A 56 5.69 18.56 6.59
C SER A 56 4.70 17.41 6.35
N TYR A 57 4.97 16.25 6.92
CA TYR A 57 4.08 15.09 6.90
C TYR A 57 3.69 14.65 5.47
N ARG A 58 4.68 14.54 4.60
CA ARG A 58 4.47 14.31 3.15
C ARG A 58 3.70 13.03 2.81
N GLY A 59 3.70 12.04 3.69
CA GLY A 59 2.89 10.82 3.53
C GLY A 59 1.37 11.07 3.56
N PHE A 60 0.93 12.11 4.29
CA PHE A 60 -0.47 12.51 4.39
C PHE A 60 -0.88 13.58 3.37
N ARG A 61 -0.01 13.94 2.48
CA ARG A 61 -0.26 14.94 1.46
C ARG A 61 0.00 14.36 0.08
N LEU A 62 -0.65 14.88 -0.93
CA LEU A 62 -0.35 14.54 -2.32
C LEU A 62 1.04 15.06 -2.67
N ASN A 63 2.06 14.27 -2.36
CA ASN A 63 3.44 14.52 -2.72
C ASN A 63 3.67 14.21 -4.21
N TYR A 64 4.84 14.57 -4.75
CA TYR A 64 5.19 14.35 -6.15
C TYR A 64 4.91 12.91 -6.63
N TYR A 65 5.32 11.91 -5.85
CA TYR A 65 5.11 10.50 -6.22
C TYR A 65 3.65 10.08 -6.08
N ALA A 66 2.91 10.64 -5.13
CA ALA A 66 1.49 10.37 -4.98
C ALA A 66 0.68 10.92 -6.16
N VAL A 67 1.06 12.08 -6.69
CA VAL A 67 0.43 12.64 -7.91
C VAL A 67 0.74 11.76 -9.12
N ASN A 68 1.97 11.30 -9.29
CA ASN A 68 2.33 10.38 -10.37
C ASN A 68 1.59 9.04 -10.23
N ALA A 69 1.49 8.48 -9.02
CA ALA A 69 0.71 7.25 -8.78
C ALA A 69 -0.78 7.44 -9.10
N LEU A 70 -1.33 8.61 -8.81
CA LEU A 70 -2.72 8.94 -9.15
C LEU A 70 -2.90 9.08 -10.67
N LEU A 71 -1.93 9.64 -11.38
CA LEU A 71 -1.92 9.66 -12.86
C LEU A 71 -1.89 8.23 -13.42
N ALA A 72 -1.05 7.35 -12.88
CA ALA A 72 -1.04 5.94 -13.27
C ALA A 72 -2.43 5.30 -13.12
N ARG A 73 -3.09 5.52 -11.97
CA ARG A 73 -4.46 5.03 -11.71
C ARG A 73 -5.48 5.58 -12.70
N VAL A 74 -5.44 6.87 -12.98
CA VAL A 74 -6.38 7.52 -13.91
C VAL A 74 -6.19 7.02 -15.34
N TYR A 75 -4.94 6.84 -15.78
CA TYR A 75 -4.66 6.28 -17.10
C TYR A 75 -5.03 4.79 -17.19
N ALA A 76 -4.82 4.01 -16.14
CA ALA A 76 -5.31 2.63 -16.07
C ALA A 76 -6.84 2.58 -16.21
N TYR A 77 -7.57 3.50 -15.53
CA TYR A 77 -9.02 3.62 -15.69
C TYR A 77 -9.44 3.95 -17.13
N LYS A 78 -8.63 4.75 -17.84
CA LYS A 78 -8.83 5.04 -19.28
C LYS A 78 -8.41 3.90 -20.21
N LEU A 79 -7.88 2.81 -19.67
CA LEU A 79 -7.29 1.69 -20.42
C LEU A 79 -6.06 2.09 -21.26
N ASP A 80 -5.43 3.21 -20.93
CA ASP A 80 -4.14 3.61 -21.48
C ASP A 80 -3.01 2.99 -20.68
N LYS A 81 -2.78 1.69 -20.92
CA LYS A 81 -1.79 0.89 -20.20
C LYS A 81 -0.37 1.47 -20.29
N LYS A 82 -0.02 2.10 -21.43
CA LYS A 82 1.31 2.68 -21.62
C LYS A 82 1.56 3.85 -20.69
N GLN A 83 0.63 4.79 -20.64
CA GLN A 83 0.75 5.93 -19.71
C GLN A 83 0.67 5.48 -18.25
N ALA A 84 -0.20 4.52 -17.93
CA ALA A 84 -0.25 3.94 -16.59
C ALA A 84 1.10 3.34 -16.17
N TYR A 85 1.74 2.58 -17.07
CA TYR A 85 3.08 2.03 -16.90
C TYR A 85 4.12 3.13 -16.65
N ASP A 86 4.17 4.16 -17.50
CA ASP A 86 5.18 5.21 -17.43
C ASP A 86 5.12 5.95 -16.07
N TYR A 87 3.93 6.34 -15.63
CA TYR A 87 3.75 7.01 -14.34
C TYR A 87 4.00 6.07 -13.14
N ALA A 88 3.62 4.80 -13.24
CA ALA A 88 3.90 3.81 -12.21
C ALA A 88 5.42 3.58 -12.04
N LYS A 89 6.17 3.56 -13.13
CA LYS A 89 7.63 3.42 -13.11
C LYS A 89 8.32 4.57 -12.38
N ILE A 90 7.85 5.81 -12.55
CA ILE A 90 8.39 6.98 -11.81
C ILE A 90 8.34 6.72 -10.30
N VAL A 91 7.23 6.15 -9.81
CA VAL A 91 7.06 5.86 -8.38
C VAL A 91 7.97 4.72 -7.92
N LEU A 92 8.01 3.62 -8.69
CA LEU A 92 8.79 2.43 -8.32
C LEU A 92 10.30 2.67 -8.39
N GLU A 93 10.76 3.49 -9.33
CA GLU A 93 12.18 3.80 -9.54
C GLU A 93 12.69 4.91 -8.62
N SER A 94 11.81 5.57 -7.86
CA SER A 94 12.18 6.63 -6.93
C SER A 94 13.12 6.19 -5.81
N GLY A 95 13.08 4.92 -5.43
CA GLY A 95 13.79 4.37 -4.26
C GLY A 95 13.24 4.84 -2.90
N VAL A 96 12.23 5.73 -2.89
CA VAL A 96 11.61 6.27 -1.66
C VAL A 96 10.75 5.22 -0.98
N PHE A 97 9.97 4.47 -1.77
CA PHE A 97 9.07 3.44 -1.26
C PHE A 97 9.67 2.06 -1.48
N LYS A 98 9.59 1.22 -0.45
CA LYS A 98 10.19 -0.12 -0.44
C LYS A 98 9.21 -1.14 0.09
N PHE A 99 9.40 -2.40 -0.27
CA PHE A 99 8.70 -3.47 0.43
C PHE A 99 9.10 -3.49 1.90
N THR A 100 8.12 -3.79 2.74
CA THR A 100 8.33 -3.87 4.18
C THR A 100 9.26 -5.02 4.51
N ASP A 101 10.29 -4.74 5.30
CA ASP A 101 11.24 -5.75 5.73
C ASP A 101 10.54 -6.91 6.46
N TYR A 102 10.99 -8.11 6.19
CA TYR A 102 10.47 -9.34 6.75
C TYR A 102 10.32 -9.28 8.28
N TRP A 103 11.37 -8.86 8.99
CA TRP A 103 11.36 -8.82 10.45
C TRP A 103 10.34 -7.82 11.03
N LYS A 104 10.01 -6.76 10.30
CA LYS A 104 8.95 -5.81 10.70
C LYS A 104 7.54 -6.39 10.54
N ILE A 105 7.37 -7.41 9.72
CA ILE A 105 6.10 -8.09 9.52
C ILE A 105 5.94 -9.25 10.51
N THR A 106 7.02 -9.96 10.82
CA THR A 106 7.02 -11.18 11.64
C THR A 106 7.33 -10.95 13.12
N SER A 107 7.67 -9.71 13.51
CA SER A 107 7.89 -9.35 14.92
C SER A 107 6.66 -9.61 15.79
N ASP A 108 6.83 -9.50 17.10
CA ASP A 108 5.73 -9.59 18.04
C ASP A 108 4.62 -8.60 17.67
N ILE A 109 3.38 -8.99 17.92
CA ILE A 109 2.19 -8.28 17.43
C ILE A 109 2.18 -6.80 17.80
N GLN A 110 2.72 -6.44 18.96
CA GLN A 110 2.82 -5.07 19.46
C GLN A 110 3.76 -4.17 18.64
N TYR A 111 4.79 -4.76 18.01
CA TYR A 111 5.77 -4.02 17.18
C TYR A 111 5.59 -4.25 15.68
N ARG A 112 4.64 -5.09 15.31
CA ARG A 112 4.43 -5.51 13.94
C ARG A 112 3.93 -4.39 13.06
N ASN A 113 4.59 -4.19 11.92
CA ASN A 113 4.13 -3.23 10.90
C ASN A 113 2.92 -3.79 10.12
N ARG A 114 1.75 -3.75 10.74
CA ARG A 114 0.50 -4.33 10.22
C ARG A 114 -0.01 -3.66 8.95
N ILE A 115 0.27 -2.39 8.76
CA ILE A 115 -0.18 -1.63 7.59
C ILE A 115 0.81 -1.65 6.43
N LEU A 116 2.00 -2.26 6.60
CA LEU A 116 3.09 -2.26 5.62
C LEU A 116 3.43 -0.83 5.18
N ARG A 117 3.74 0.02 6.15
CA ARG A 117 3.89 1.47 5.98
C ARG A 117 4.92 1.89 4.94
N PRO A 118 6.12 1.25 4.79
CA PRO A 118 7.09 1.63 3.76
C PRO A 118 6.56 1.52 2.32
N GLU A 119 5.47 0.80 2.13
CA GLU A 119 4.83 0.58 0.82
C GLU A 119 3.74 1.61 0.50
N ILE A 120 3.41 2.49 1.45
CA ILE A 120 2.33 3.46 1.29
C ILE A 120 2.87 4.72 0.63
N VAL A 121 2.39 5.01 -0.56
CA VAL A 121 2.74 6.22 -1.31
C VAL A 121 1.96 7.43 -0.80
N PHE A 122 0.69 7.20 -0.44
CA PHE A 122 -0.22 8.21 0.09
C PHE A 122 -1.24 7.57 1.03
N GLY A 123 -1.55 8.25 2.12
CA GLY A 123 -2.58 7.85 3.06
C GLY A 123 -3.29 9.04 3.69
N PHE A 124 -4.49 8.80 4.22
CA PHE A 124 -5.16 9.79 5.06
C PHE A 124 -4.81 9.60 6.52
N ASN A 125 -4.68 10.70 7.25
CA ASN A 125 -4.61 10.69 8.70
C ASN A 125 -6.03 10.53 9.26
N VAL A 126 -6.29 9.39 9.89
CA VAL A 126 -7.58 9.07 10.52
C VAL A 126 -7.35 8.77 12.00
N PRO A 127 -7.37 9.78 12.89
CA PRO A 127 -6.95 9.65 14.29
C PRO A 127 -7.71 8.61 15.13
N ARG A 128 -8.85 8.13 14.65
CA ARG A 128 -9.68 7.12 15.34
C ARG A 128 -9.84 5.83 14.54
N MET A 129 -8.92 5.53 13.62
CA MET A 129 -9.03 4.37 12.74
C MET A 129 -9.18 3.07 13.54
N THR A 130 -8.36 2.84 14.55
CA THR A 130 -8.42 1.65 15.41
C THR A 130 -9.77 1.52 16.10
N LYS A 131 -10.29 2.59 16.70
CA LYS A 131 -11.62 2.59 17.36
C LYS A 131 -12.76 2.25 16.40
N VAL A 132 -12.63 2.63 15.12
CA VAL A 132 -13.63 2.29 14.11
C VAL A 132 -13.60 0.78 13.79
N PHE A 133 -12.42 0.15 13.86
CA PHE A 133 -12.25 -1.27 13.54
C PHE A 133 -12.42 -2.20 14.75
N GLU A 134 -12.23 -1.75 15.98
CA GLU A 134 -12.41 -2.54 17.20
C GLU A 134 -13.70 -3.38 17.21
N PRO A 135 -14.91 -2.83 16.88
CA PRO A 135 -16.15 -3.60 16.92
C PRO A 135 -16.20 -4.76 15.90
N TYR A 136 -15.31 -4.74 14.93
CA TYR A 136 -15.28 -5.71 13.83
C TYR A 136 -14.11 -6.71 13.94
N SER A 137 -13.38 -6.70 15.06
CA SER A 137 -12.28 -7.62 15.34
C SER A 137 -12.70 -8.68 16.35
N PRO A 138 -12.29 -9.96 16.15
CA PRO A 138 -12.51 -11.03 17.12
C PRO A 138 -12.00 -10.71 18.51
N SER A 139 -10.80 -10.15 18.61
CA SER A 139 -10.14 -9.85 19.89
C SER A 139 -10.86 -8.82 20.75
N TYR A 140 -11.72 -7.99 20.17
CA TYR A 140 -12.36 -6.87 20.87
C TYR A 140 -13.90 -6.95 20.92
N SER A 141 -14.51 -7.83 20.14
CA SER A 141 -15.97 -7.81 20.02
C SER A 141 -16.60 -9.16 20.25
N SER A 142 -17.37 -9.27 21.33
CA SER A 142 -18.30 -10.38 21.57
C SER A 142 -19.51 -10.35 20.63
N SER A 143 -19.69 -9.28 19.84
CA SER A 143 -20.88 -9.08 19.01
C SER A 143 -20.93 -9.95 17.75
N LYS A 144 -19.88 -10.71 17.45
CA LYS A 144 -19.76 -11.61 16.26
C LYS A 144 -19.99 -10.91 14.90
N LYS A 145 -19.76 -9.60 14.82
CA LYS A 145 -19.86 -8.81 13.58
C LYS A 145 -18.48 -8.59 12.97
N TRP A 146 -17.68 -9.65 12.88
CA TRP A 146 -16.30 -9.56 12.44
C TRP A 146 -16.17 -9.43 10.92
N LEU A 147 -15.21 -8.65 10.46
CA LEU A 147 -14.83 -8.58 9.06
C LEU A 147 -13.94 -9.77 8.70
N THR A 148 -14.57 -10.87 8.31
CA THR A 148 -13.88 -12.10 7.94
C THR A 148 -13.72 -12.22 6.42
N ILE A 149 -12.66 -12.92 6.00
CA ILE A 149 -12.41 -13.21 4.58
C ILE A 149 -13.08 -14.55 4.25
N LYS A 150 -14.09 -14.52 3.39
CA LYS A 150 -14.89 -15.70 3.06
C LYS A 150 -14.10 -16.77 2.30
N ASN A 151 -13.21 -16.37 1.39
CA ASN A 151 -12.49 -17.25 0.47
C ASN A 151 -10.98 -17.15 0.69
N SER A 152 -10.54 -17.17 1.95
CA SER A 152 -9.11 -17.03 2.30
C SER A 152 -8.24 -18.13 1.69
N GLU A 153 -8.72 -19.36 1.69
CA GLU A 153 -8.01 -20.50 1.09
C GLU A 153 -7.73 -20.25 -0.41
N GLN A 154 -8.75 -19.83 -1.15
CA GLN A 154 -8.61 -19.51 -2.57
C GLN A 154 -7.72 -18.29 -2.82
N MET A 155 -7.82 -17.26 -1.95
CA MET A 155 -7.01 -16.05 -2.06
C MET A 155 -5.52 -16.30 -1.85
N PHE A 156 -5.16 -17.29 -1.02
CA PHE A 156 -3.79 -17.65 -0.68
C PHE A 156 -3.39 -19.03 -1.18
N GLU A 157 -4.15 -19.60 -2.12
CA GLU A 157 -3.88 -20.92 -2.70
C GLU A 157 -2.44 -21.01 -3.22
N GLY A 158 -1.73 -22.08 -2.85
CA GLY A 158 -0.32 -22.27 -3.18
C GLY A 158 0.66 -21.37 -2.41
N SER A 159 0.20 -20.56 -1.46
CA SER A 159 1.02 -19.58 -0.74
C SER A 159 0.85 -19.69 0.78
N ALA A 160 0.93 -20.89 1.32
CA ALA A 160 0.78 -21.16 2.77
C ALA A 160 1.76 -20.36 3.66
N ASN A 161 2.88 -19.92 3.11
CA ASN A 161 3.89 -19.11 3.79
C ASN A 161 3.71 -17.61 3.61
N ASP A 162 2.63 -17.15 2.98
CA ASP A 162 2.37 -15.73 2.77
C ASP A 162 2.28 -14.98 4.11
N TYR A 163 3.09 -13.94 4.25
CA TYR A 163 3.13 -13.14 5.48
C TYR A 163 1.79 -12.46 5.80
N ARG A 164 0.98 -12.15 4.80
CA ARG A 164 -0.33 -11.54 5.02
C ARG A 164 -1.28 -12.52 5.70
N LEU A 165 -1.24 -13.79 5.30
CA LEU A 165 -2.03 -14.85 5.92
C LEU A 165 -1.57 -15.11 7.36
N ASN A 166 -0.27 -15.25 7.55
CA ASN A 166 0.29 -15.75 8.81
C ASN A 166 0.46 -14.66 9.90
N TYR A 167 0.58 -13.39 9.51
CA TYR A 167 0.92 -12.31 10.43
C TYR A 167 -0.01 -11.09 10.39
N LEU A 168 -0.79 -10.92 9.33
CA LEU A 168 -1.72 -9.78 9.20
C LEU A 168 -3.19 -10.21 9.27
N MET A 169 -3.43 -11.47 9.60
CA MET A 169 -4.75 -12.02 9.87
C MET A 169 -4.76 -12.71 11.21
N GLU A 170 -5.89 -12.65 11.88
CA GLU A 170 -6.20 -13.40 13.09
C GLU A 170 -7.13 -14.54 12.70
N HIS A 171 -6.77 -15.75 13.11
CA HIS A 171 -7.54 -16.95 12.88
C HIS A 171 -8.33 -17.27 14.15
N GLU A 172 -9.63 -17.14 14.12
CA GLU A 172 -10.48 -17.62 15.20
C GLU A 172 -11.18 -18.91 14.78
N ILE A 173 -10.91 -19.97 15.53
CA ILE A 173 -11.55 -21.27 15.34
C ILE A 173 -12.94 -21.21 15.98
N LEU A 174 -13.94 -20.75 15.24
CA LEU A 174 -15.33 -20.88 15.63
C LEU A 174 -15.88 -22.23 15.17
N ALA A 175 -15.90 -23.19 16.07
CA ALA A 175 -16.65 -24.47 16.07
C ALA A 175 -16.73 -25.32 14.79
N ALA A 176 -16.57 -24.77 13.57
CA ALA A 176 -16.58 -25.49 12.31
C ALA A 176 -15.94 -24.74 11.13
N PHE A 177 -15.54 -23.49 11.31
CA PHE A 177 -15.00 -22.68 10.20
C PHE A 177 -13.84 -21.83 10.69
N ASP A 178 -12.65 -22.06 10.15
CA ASP A 178 -11.54 -21.12 10.24
C ASP A 178 -11.86 -19.92 9.31
N ARG A 179 -12.10 -18.76 9.90
CA ARG A 179 -12.36 -17.52 9.16
C ARG A 179 -11.37 -16.45 9.57
N PRO A 180 -10.32 -16.27 8.79
CA PRO A 180 -9.33 -15.25 9.09
C PRO A 180 -9.94 -13.85 8.99
N SER A 181 -9.61 -13.02 9.97
CA SER A 181 -9.98 -11.60 10.04
C SER A 181 -8.75 -10.73 9.86
N CYS A 182 -8.86 -9.65 9.10
CA CYS A 182 -7.74 -8.73 8.90
C CYS A 182 -7.52 -7.86 10.14
N ILE A 183 -6.30 -7.93 10.71
CA ILE A 183 -5.93 -7.18 11.92
C ILE A 183 -5.16 -5.87 11.65
N LYS A 184 -5.13 -5.41 10.41
CA LYS A 184 -4.34 -4.23 10.02
C LYS A 184 -4.62 -2.99 10.88
N PHE A 185 -5.86 -2.78 11.25
CA PHE A 185 -6.30 -1.60 11.99
C PHE A 185 -6.75 -1.93 13.43
N VAL A 186 -6.43 -3.12 13.90
CA VAL A 186 -6.73 -3.53 15.26
C VAL A 186 -5.59 -3.14 16.16
N LYS A 187 -5.88 -2.47 17.29
CA LYS A 187 -4.88 -2.16 18.31
C LYS A 187 -4.54 -3.44 19.09
N PRO A 188 -3.26 -3.89 19.14
CA PRO A 188 -2.88 -4.96 20.07
C PRO A 188 -3.03 -4.53 21.51
N GLU A 189 -3.42 -5.45 22.40
CA GLU A 189 -3.64 -5.17 23.83
C GLU A 189 -2.43 -4.50 24.50
N ASN A 190 -1.22 -4.88 24.10
CA ASN A 190 0.03 -4.39 24.67
C ASN A 190 0.79 -3.42 23.76
N ALA A 191 0.12 -2.82 22.77
CA ALA A 191 0.77 -1.81 21.93
C ALA A 191 1.05 -0.57 22.78
N ASP A 192 2.30 -0.08 22.72
CA ASP A 192 2.60 1.22 23.28
C ASP A 192 1.87 2.34 22.52
N GLU A 193 1.70 3.48 23.19
CA GLU A 193 0.96 4.61 22.60
C GLU A 193 1.64 5.15 21.34
N MET A 194 2.97 5.14 21.30
CA MET A 194 3.75 5.61 20.15
C MET A 194 3.54 4.74 18.91
N THR A 195 3.61 3.42 19.06
CA THR A 195 3.34 2.49 17.96
C THR A 195 1.91 2.61 17.43
N GLU A 196 0.95 2.85 18.33
CA GLU A 196 -0.44 3.05 17.94
C GLU A 196 -0.67 4.38 17.23
N GLU A 197 -0.07 5.48 17.71
CA GLU A 197 -0.13 6.76 17.02
C GLU A 197 0.47 6.69 15.62
N GLU A 198 1.52 5.93 15.44
CA GLU A 198 2.24 5.83 14.19
C GLU A 198 1.55 4.95 13.15
N MET A 199 0.96 3.84 13.56
CA MET A 199 0.36 2.86 12.64
C MET A 199 -1.16 2.92 12.61
N GLY A 200 -1.79 3.17 13.74
CA GLY A 200 -3.24 3.13 13.88
C GLY A 200 -3.98 4.31 13.26
N ARG A 201 -3.28 5.31 12.71
CA ARG A 201 -3.86 6.54 12.16
C ARG A 201 -3.80 6.64 10.64
N ILE A 202 -3.08 5.76 9.98
CA ILE A 202 -2.87 5.84 8.53
C ILE A 202 -3.90 4.98 7.80
N ALA A 203 -4.78 5.60 7.05
CA ALA A 203 -5.61 4.93 6.06
C ALA A 203 -4.87 4.90 4.71
N PRO A 204 -4.31 3.77 4.28
CA PRO A 204 -3.56 3.69 3.03
C PRO A 204 -4.48 3.90 1.83
N MET A 205 -4.15 4.85 0.97
CA MET A 205 -4.91 5.18 -0.22
C MET A 205 -4.23 4.72 -1.51
N ILE A 206 -2.90 4.82 -1.55
CA ILE A 206 -2.09 4.37 -2.69
C ILE A 206 -0.89 3.59 -2.14
N ARG A 207 -0.62 2.43 -2.74
CA ARG A 207 0.50 1.55 -2.38
C ARG A 207 1.34 1.22 -3.60
N ILE A 208 2.62 0.93 -3.39
CA ILE A 208 3.50 0.49 -4.49
C ILE A 208 3.03 -0.81 -5.16
N SER A 209 2.32 -1.69 -4.44
CA SER A 209 1.76 -2.91 -5.04
C SER A 209 0.83 -2.61 -6.22
N GLU A 210 0.06 -1.52 -6.15
CA GLU A 210 -0.79 -1.06 -7.25
C GLU A 210 0.05 -0.65 -8.47
N MET A 211 1.16 0.02 -8.24
CA MET A 211 2.09 0.41 -9.31
C MET A 211 2.71 -0.81 -10.00
N TYR A 212 3.06 -1.85 -9.23
CA TYR A 212 3.51 -3.12 -9.80
C TYR A 212 2.45 -3.77 -10.70
N TYR A 213 1.17 -3.71 -10.33
CA TYR A 213 0.10 -4.24 -11.18
C TYR A 213 0.00 -3.49 -12.50
N TYR A 214 0.07 -2.15 -12.53
CA TYR A 214 0.05 -1.38 -13.78
C TYR A 214 1.25 -1.70 -14.69
N VAL A 215 2.42 -1.91 -14.10
CA VAL A 215 3.60 -2.36 -14.84
C VAL A 215 3.37 -3.76 -15.45
N CYS A 216 2.83 -4.70 -14.66
CA CYS A 216 2.51 -6.03 -15.15
C CYS A 216 1.47 -6.01 -16.28
N GLU A 217 0.37 -5.26 -16.11
CA GLU A 217 -0.70 -5.15 -17.11
C GLU A 217 -0.21 -4.64 -18.47
N TYR A 218 0.74 -3.71 -18.47
CA TYR A 218 1.36 -3.25 -19.72
C TYR A 218 2.28 -4.29 -20.33
N LEU A 219 3.13 -4.90 -19.51
CA LEU A 219 4.11 -5.89 -19.99
C LEU A 219 3.46 -7.19 -20.46
N MET A 220 2.31 -7.59 -19.90
CA MET A 220 1.59 -8.80 -20.30
C MET A 220 1.32 -8.87 -21.81
N ASP A 221 1.10 -7.73 -22.45
CA ASP A 221 0.76 -7.67 -23.88
C ASP A 221 2.00 -7.78 -24.79
N SER A 222 3.20 -7.49 -24.28
CA SER A 222 4.43 -7.40 -25.10
C SER A 222 5.62 -8.22 -24.56
N ASP A 223 5.70 -8.39 -23.25
CA ASP A 223 6.79 -9.09 -22.55
C ASP A 223 6.24 -9.86 -21.34
N LEU A 224 5.64 -11.01 -21.57
CA LEU A 224 5.08 -11.85 -20.52
C LEU A 224 6.12 -12.25 -19.47
N ASN A 225 7.38 -12.44 -19.85
CA ASN A 225 8.44 -12.80 -18.91
C ASN A 225 8.82 -11.60 -18.01
N GLY A 226 8.84 -10.41 -18.58
CA GLY A 226 8.98 -9.17 -17.81
C GLY A 226 7.83 -9.00 -16.81
N ALA A 227 6.58 -9.21 -17.25
CA ALA A 227 5.43 -9.16 -16.37
C ALA A 227 5.55 -10.15 -15.18
N LYS A 228 5.91 -11.41 -15.46
CA LYS A 228 6.17 -12.44 -14.43
C LYS A 228 7.25 -11.99 -13.44
N THR A 229 8.32 -11.42 -13.96
CA THR A 229 9.45 -10.94 -13.14
C THR A 229 9.00 -9.84 -12.18
N GLU A 230 8.23 -8.86 -12.64
CA GLU A 230 7.73 -7.78 -11.80
C GLU A 230 6.71 -8.30 -10.76
N LEU A 231 5.80 -9.17 -11.16
CA LEU A 231 4.84 -9.76 -10.23
C LEU A 231 5.53 -10.67 -9.21
N GLN A 232 6.60 -11.39 -9.60
CA GLN A 232 7.36 -12.23 -8.69
C GLN A 232 8.09 -11.41 -7.62
N LYS A 233 8.53 -10.18 -7.91
CA LYS A 233 9.09 -9.26 -6.89
C LYS A 233 8.08 -8.99 -5.78
N LEU A 234 6.84 -8.67 -6.16
CA LEU A 234 5.75 -8.44 -5.21
C LEU A 234 5.43 -9.71 -4.40
N ARG A 235 5.37 -10.87 -5.04
CA ARG A 235 5.13 -12.16 -4.38
C ARG A 235 6.24 -12.52 -3.40
N ASN A 236 7.50 -12.33 -3.79
CA ASN A 236 8.65 -12.56 -2.92
C ASN A 236 8.62 -11.69 -1.66
N ALA A 237 8.20 -10.44 -1.78
CA ALA A 237 8.02 -9.53 -0.64
C ALA A 237 6.90 -9.98 0.32
N ARG A 238 6.02 -10.86 -0.12
CA ARG A 238 4.97 -11.50 0.69
C ARG A 238 5.34 -12.90 1.17
N ASN A 239 6.54 -13.38 0.85
CA ASN A 239 6.98 -14.76 1.05
C ASN A 239 6.13 -15.80 0.29
N ALA A 240 5.41 -15.38 -0.72
CA ALA A 240 4.74 -16.25 -1.68
C ALA A 240 5.73 -16.57 -2.81
N LYS A 241 6.69 -17.46 -2.51
CA LYS A 241 7.88 -17.70 -3.35
C LYS A 241 7.67 -18.72 -4.47
N GLU A 242 6.52 -19.36 -4.50
CA GLU A 242 6.17 -20.30 -5.55
C GLU A 242 6.29 -19.63 -6.92
N ALA A 243 6.90 -20.33 -7.87
CA ALA A 243 7.11 -19.80 -9.21
C ALA A 243 5.76 -19.54 -9.92
N LEU A 244 5.66 -18.40 -10.58
CA LEU A 244 4.52 -18.10 -11.43
C LEU A 244 4.62 -18.92 -12.72
N ILE A 245 3.74 -19.90 -12.85
CA ILE A 245 3.61 -20.73 -14.05
C ILE A 245 2.43 -20.16 -14.86
N ALA A 246 2.74 -19.25 -15.78
CA ALA A 246 1.75 -18.71 -16.70
C ALA A 246 2.35 -18.76 -18.11
N ASN A 247 1.63 -19.34 -19.08
CA ASN A 247 2.06 -19.47 -20.47
C ASN A 247 1.38 -18.44 -21.39
N SER A 248 0.40 -17.74 -20.84
CA SER A 248 -0.34 -16.68 -21.53
C SER A 248 -0.68 -15.54 -20.58
N PRO A 249 -0.99 -14.34 -21.09
CA PRO A 249 -1.49 -13.23 -20.27
C PRO A 249 -2.73 -13.58 -19.44
N ALA A 250 -3.58 -14.45 -19.95
CA ALA A 250 -4.82 -14.82 -19.27
C ALA A 250 -4.61 -15.75 -18.06
N GLU A 251 -3.42 -16.36 -17.94
CA GLU A 251 -3.03 -17.22 -16.83
C GLU A 251 -2.26 -16.46 -15.74
N LEU A 252 -1.80 -15.24 -16.02
CA LEU A 252 -1.06 -14.40 -15.10
C LEU A 252 -1.99 -13.52 -14.27
#